data_1f7af42dc2dbe5bd785f777cb3e884c2
#
_entry.id   1f7af42dc2dbe5bd785f777cb3e884c2
#
_cell.length_a   1.000
_cell.length_b   1.000
_cell.length_c   1.000
_cell.angle_alpha   90.00
_cell.angle_beta   90.00
_cell.angle_gamma   90.00
#
_symmetry.space_group_name_H-M   'P 1'
#
loop_
_entity.id
_entity.type
_entity.pdbx_description
1 polymer ?
#
loop_
_entity_poly.entity_id
_entity_poly.type
_entity_poly.pdbx_seq_one_letter_code
_entity_poly.pdbx_strand_id
1 'polypeptide(L)'
;MNKRQKILIVDDAKFNRDILKEFLGETYDYLEAENGNQAVQIMEENPGIDLMLLDINMPQMDGFEVLKWMKLSQCIEETPVIMISSEESVETMRKAYEMGITDYITRPFDSVIVKKRVQNTLGLYANQKRLINVVVDQVYEKEENNNIMIRILSNVLGSRNSESSEHILHIRTATEMMLRQLVKTTDAYHLTETDIAIITTASSLHDIGKIRIPEEILNKPGRLADEEFKIMKTHSEIGASMIRDMHFFAKSSTGAYRMGNLQMAS
;
A
#
# COMPACT_ATOMS: atom_id res chain seq x y z
N MET A 1 -9.33 23.40 6.23
CA MET A 1 -9.96 23.93 5.01
C MET A 1 -10.08 22.78 4.02
N ASN A 2 -11.29 22.43 3.60
CA ASN A 2 -11.44 21.41 2.56
C ASN A 2 -10.83 21.96 1.25
N LYS A 3 -9.82 21.29 0.73
CA LYS A 3 -9.18 21.63 -0.55
C LYS A 3 -10.25 21.42 -1.64
N ARG A 4 -10.48 22.45 -2.48
CA ARG A 4 -11.38 22.29 -3.63
C ARG A 4 -10.83 21.25 -4.58
N GLN A 5 -11.71 20.45 -5.18
CA GLN A 5 -11.31 19.47 -6.20
C GLN A 5 -10.92 20.20 -7.48
N LYS A 6 -9.86 19.72 -8.14
CA LYS A 6 -9.31 20.31 -9.37
C LYS A 6 -9.82 19.56 -10.59
N ILE A 7 -10.41 20.28 -11.52
CA ILE A 7 -10.87 19.74 -12.81
C ILE A 7 -10.04 20.35 -13.93
N LEU A 8 -9.39 19.51 -14.74
CA LEU A 8 -8.76 19.93 -15.98
C LEU A 8 -9.75 19.79 -17.14
N ILE A 9 -10.04 20.89 -17.82
CA ILE A 9 -10.91 20.95 -18.99
C ILE A 9 -10.04 21.12 -20.24
N VAL A 10 -10.08 20.15 -21.12
CA VAL A 10 -9.28 20.09 -22.35
C VAL A 10 -10.20 20.12 -23.56
N ASP A 11 -10.22 21.22 -24.29
CA ASP A 11 -11.07 21.45 -25.45
C ASP A 11 -10.48 22.64 -26.24
N ASP A 12 -10.37 22.56 -27.56
CA ASP A 12 -9.78 23.60 -28.38
C ASP A 12 -10.67 24.86 -28.44
N ALA A 13 -12.00 24.69 -28.33
CA ALA A 13 -12.95 25.78 -28.32
C ALA A 13 -13.13 26.40 -26.94
N LYS A 14 -12.69 27.64 -26.76
CA LYS A 14 -12.89 28.37 -25.50
C LYS A 14 -14.35 28.38 -25.04
N PHE A 15 -15.28 28.52 -25.98
CA PHE A 15 -16.71 28.50 -25.70
C PHE A 15 -17.18 27.24 -24.99
N ASN A 16 -16.67 26.08 -25.38
CA ASN A 16 -16.98 24.81 -24.74
C ASN A 16 -16.44 24.76 -23.29
N ARG A 17 -15.20 25.22 -23.10
CA ARG A 17 -14.60 25.29 -21.75
C ARG A 17 -15.39 26.21 -20.83
N ASP A 18 -15.84 27.39 -21.34
CA ASP A 18 -16.63 28.33 -20.55
C ASP A 18 -18.02 27.77 -20.20
N ILE A 19 -18.73 27.11 -21.13
CA ILE A 19 -20.00 26.42 -20.85
C ILE A 19 -19.83 25.34 -19.77
N LEU A 20 -18.81 24.51 -19.87
CA LEU A 20 -18.56 23.45 -18.86
C LEU A 20 -18.33 24.05 -17.49
N LYS A 21 -17.55 25.14 -17.36
CA LYS A 21 -17.35 25.85 -16.11
C LYS A 21 -18.65 26.46 -15.57
N GLU A 22 -19.46 27.07 -16.45
CA GLU A 22 -20.77 27.62 -16.07
C GLU A 22 -21.70 26.53 -15.54
N PHE A 23 -21.77 25.36 -16.19
CA PHE A 23 -22.57 24.23 -15.72
C PHE A 23 -22.10 23.69 -14.39
N LEU A 24 -20.80 23.54 -14.18
CA LEU A 24 -20.23 22.96 -12.95
C LEU A 24 -20.20 23.96 -11.79
N GLY A 25 -20.19 25.26 -12.06
CA GLY A 25 -20.23 26.34 -11.07
C GLY A 25 -18.88 26.57 -10.38
N GLU A 26 -18.88 27.34 -9.29
CA GLU A 26 -17.66 27.80 -8.59
C GLU A 26 -17.16 26.85 -7.50
N THR A 27 -17.67 25.61 -7.47
CA THR A 27 -17.34 24.62 -6.43
C THR A 27 -15.96 24.02 -6.61
N TYR A 28 -15.44 24.03 -7.83
CA TYR A 28 -14.20 23.39 -8.25
C TYR A 28 -13.14 24.41 -8.62
N ASP A 29 -11.88 24.01 -8.56
CA ASP A 29 -10.75 24.74 -9.13
C ASP A 29 -10.52 24.24 -10.57
N TYR A 30 -10.52 25.15 -11.55
CA TYR A 30 -10.41 24.77 -12.96
C TYR A 30 -9.01 25.04 -13.49
N LEU A 31 -8.50 24.08 -14.25
CA LEU A 31 -7.36 24.21 -15.15
C LEU A 31 -7.87 24.04 -16.58
N GLU A 32 -7.29 24.74 -17.53
CA GLU A 32 -7.73 24.73 -18.92
C GLU A 32 -6.58 24.43 -19.87
N ALA A 33 -6.83 23.60 -20.87
CA ALA A 33 -5.92 23.33 -21.97
C ALA A 33 -6.68 23.43 -23.32
N GLU A 34 -5.99 23.92 -24.34
CA GLU A 34 -6.55 24.10 -25.67
C GLU A 34 -6.19 22.96 -26.64
N ASN A 35 -5.34 22.06 -26.21
CA ASN A 35 -4.91 20.90 -26.98
C ASN A 35 -4.25 19.85 -26.03
N GLY A 36 -3.99 18.68 -26.55
CA GLY A 36 -3.40 17.59 -25.76
C GLY A 36 -2.00 17.88 -25.22
N ASN A 37 -1.16 18.62 -25.95
CA ASN A 37 0.18 18.98 -25.48
C ASN A 37 0.13 19.86 -24.23
N GLN A 38 -0.75 20.84 -24.19
CA GLN A 38 -0.96 21.67 -23.00
C GLN A 38 -1.55 20.84 -21.85
N ALA A 39 -2.47 19.91 -22.15
CA ALA A 39 -3.02 19.03 -21.13
C ALA A 39 -1.94 18.20 -20.44
N VAL A 40 -1.03 17.60 -21.21
CA VAL A 40 0.12 16.84 -20.70
C VAL A 40 1.02 17.72 -19.83
N GLN A 41 1.40 18.91 -20.32
CA GLN A 41 2.23 19.84 -19.56
C GLN A 41 1.57 20.23 -18.22
N ILE A 42 0.27 20.55 -18.25
CA ILE A 42 -0.48 20.93 -17.04
C ILE A 42 -0.52 19.75 -16.05
N MET A 43 -0.69 18.51 -16.52
CA MET A 43 -0.67 17.33 -15.66
C MET A 43 0.71 17.09 -15.00
N GLU A 44 1.80 17.32 -15.73
CA GLU A 44 3.16 17.20 -15.18
C GLU A 44 3.45 18.28 -14.14
N GLU A 45 2.99 19.52 -14.38
CA GLU A 45 3.23 20.66 -13.48
C GLU A 45 2.28 20.67 -12.26
N ASN A 46 1.11 20.02 -12.36
CA ASN A 46 0.05 20.08 -11.35
C ASN A 46 -0.34 18.67 -10.85
N PRO A 47 0.44 18.05 -9.98
CA PRO A 47 0.02 16.78 -9.38
C PRO A 47 -1.26 16.95 -8.57
N GLY A 48 -2.16 15.96 -8.67
CA GLY A 48 -3.41 15.92 -7.91
C GLY A 48 -4.59 16.62 -8.60
N ILE A 49 -4.69 16.49 -9.92
CA ILE A 49 -5.92 16.75 -10.69
C ILE A 49 -6.90 15.64 -10.36
N ASP A 50 -8.12 16.03 -9.94
CA ASP A 50 -9.14 15.08 -9.47
C ASP A 50 -10.02 14.54 -10.60
N LEU A 51 -10.08 15.23 -11.75
CA LEU A 51 -10.83 14.84 -12.94
C LEU A 51 -10.31 15.56 -14.18
N MET A 52 -10.28 14.85 -15.32
CA MET A 52 -10.09 15.46 -16.63
C MET A 52 -11.37 15.34 -17.46
N LEU A 53 -11.82 16.46 -18.02
CA LEU A 53 -12.81 16.52 -19.11
C LEU A 53 -12.04 16.70 -20.40
N LEU A 54 -12.08 15.71 -21.30
CA LEU A 54 -11.18 15.62 -22.46
C LEU A 54 -11.96 15.54 -23.76
N ASP A 55 -11.84 16.56 -24.62
CA ASP A 55 -12.34 16.47 -25.97
C ASP A 55 -11.53 15.50 -26.83
N ILE A 56 -12.21 14.83 -27.78
CA ILE A 56 -11.54 13.91 -28.69
C ILE A 56 -10.80 14.68 -29.78
N ASN A 57 -11.51 15.62 -30.42
CA ASN A 57 -11.07 16.24 -31.66
C ASN A 57 -10.38 17.58 -31.39
N MET A 58 -9.09 17.57 -31.21
CA MET A 58 -8.29 18.76 -30.98
C MET A 58 -7.08 18.80 -31.91
N PRO A 59 -6.58 20.02 -32.22
CA PRO A 59 -5.39 20.19 -33.04
C PRO A 59 -4.13 19.75 -32.27
N GLN A 60 -3.06 19.41 -32.99
CA GLN A 60 -1.72 19.04 -32.54
C GLN A 60 -1.66 17.66 -31.87
N MET A 61 -2.41 17.43 -30.82
CA MET A 61 -2.50 16.18 -30.06
C MET A 61 -3.95 15.95 -29.69
N ASP A 62 -4.53 14.87 -30.19
CA ASP A 62 -5.93 14.53 -29.97
C ASP A 62 -6.18 13.88 -28.59
N GLY A 63 -7.47 13.70 -28.25
CA GLY A 63 -7.82 13.10 -26.93
C GLY A 63 -7.37 11.67 -26.77
N PHE A 64 -7.29 10.87 -27.84
CA PHE A 64 -6.77 9.50 -27.78
C PHE A 64 -5.27 9.46 -27.56
N GLU A 65 -4.53 10.42 -28.11
CA GLU A 65 -3.09 10.53 -27.87
C GLU A 65 -2.81 10.94 -26.42
N VAL A 66 -3.62 11.83 -25.82
CA VAL A 66 -3.56 12.14 -24.38
C VAL A 66 -3.80 10.90 -23.53
N LEU A 67 -4.84 10.10 -23.82
CA LEU A 67 -5.11 8.85 -23.11
C LEU A 67 -3.96 7.85 -23.24
N LYS A 68 -3.33 7.75 -24.40
CA LYS A 68 -2.17 6.88 -24.61
C LYS A 68 -0.99 7.32 -23.74
N TRP A 69 -0.73 8.62 -23.66
CA TRP A 69 0.29 9.17 -22.77
C TRP A 69 -0.04 8.88 -21.31
N MET A 70 -1.29 9.09 -20.86
CA MET A 70 -1.74 8.80 -19.50
C MET A 70 -1.58 7.33 -19.12
N LYS A 71 -1.77 6.40 -20.05
CA LYS A 71 -1.50 4.97 -19.82
C LYS A 71 -0.02 4.68 -19.65
N LEU A 72 0.84 5.25 -20.48
CA LEU A 72 2.28 5.04 -20.42
C LEU A 72 2.89 5.61 -19.13
N SER A 73 2.38 6.74 -18.66
CA SER A 73 2.79 7.38 -17.40
C SER A 73 2.05 6.86 -16.16
N GLN A 74 1.13 5.90 -16.32
CA GLN A 74 0.29 5.29 -15.27
C GLN A 74 -0.63 6.27 -14.53
N CYS A 75 -0.74 7.54 -14.95
CA CYS A 75 -1.59 8.52 -14.27
C CYS A 75 -3.09 8.35 -14.58
N ILE A 76 -3.47 7.51 -15.53
CA ILE A 76 -4.88 7.20 -15.84
C ILE A 76 -5.59 6.48 -14.67
N GLU A 77 -4.84 5.78 -13.81
CA GLU A 77 -5.39 5.10 -12.63
C GLU A 77 -5.69 6.09 -11.49
N GLU A 78 -4.98 7.20 -11.45
CA GLU A 78 -5.10 8.21 -10.39
C GLU A 78 -6.04 9.35 -10.76
N THR A 79 -6.12 9.69 -12.07
CA THR A 79 -6.92 10.80 -12.59
C THR A 79 -7.99 10.26 -13.53
N PRO A 80 -9.27 10.20 -13.10
CA PRO A 80 -10.37 9.78 -13.95
C PRO A 80 -10.54 10.72 -15.14
N VAL A 81 -10.91 10.15 -16.28
CA VAL A 81 -11.16 10.91 -17.52
C VAL A 81 -12.61 10.72 -17.95
N ILE A 82 -13.31 11.81 -18.14
CA ILE A 82 -14.58 11.85 -18.87
C ILE A 82 -14.30 12.39 -20.25
N MET A 83 -14.50 11.55 -21.26
CA MET A 83 -14.28 11.95 -22.64
C MET A 83 -15.50 12.68 -23.20
N ILE A 84 -15.24 13.70 -23.99
CA ILE A 84 -16.28 14.54 -24.60
C ILE A 84 -16.19 14.39 -26.12
N SER A 85 -17.32 14.24 -26.80
CA SER A 85 -17.33 14.17 -28.27
C SER A 85 -18.66 14.65 -28.88
N SER A 86 -18.57 15.15 -30.11
CA SER A 86 -19.72 15.34 -30.99
C SER A 86 -20.07 14.07 -31.78
N GLU A 87 -19.23 13.05 -31.73
CA GLU A 87 -19.45 11.81 -32.46
C GLU A 87 -20.24 10.80 -31.60
N GLU A 88 -21.39 10.34 -32.14
CA GLU A 88 -22.17 9.27 -31.49
C GLU A 88 -21.78 7.85 -31.96
N SER A 89 -20.59 7.70 -32.53
CA SER A 89 -20.11 6.41 -33.00
C SER A 89 -19.90 5.45 -31.85
N VAL A 90 -20.59 4.32 -31.85
CA VAL A 90 -20.40 3.25 -30.88
C VAL A 90 -18.97 2.71 -30.89
N GLU A 91 -18.32 2.76 -32.04
CA GLU A 91 -16.94 2.30 -32.22
C GLU A 91 -15.94 3.22 -31.52
N THR A 92 -16.10 4.54 -31.70
CA THR A 92 -15.30 5.56 -31.01
C THR A 92 -15.46 5.45 -29.47
N MET A 93 -16.70 5.29 -29.01
CA MET A 93 -17.00 5.13 -27.58
C MET A 93 -16.38 3.85 -27.01
N ARG A 94 -16.49 2.72 -27.73
CA ARG A 94 -15.85 1.45 -27.32
C ARG A 94 -14.34 1.61 -27.20
N LYS A 95 -13.69 2.18 -28.19
CA LYS A 95 -12.25 2.46 -28.19
C LYS A 95 -11.84 3.29 -26.97
N ALA A 96 -12.61 4.33 -26.64
CA ALA A 96 -12.33 5.19 -25.49
C ALA A 96 -12.40 4.41 -24.16
N TYR A 97 -13.42 3.57 -23.96
CA TYR A 97 -13.52 2.71 -22.77
C TYR A 97 -12.40 1.67 -22.69
N GLU A 98 -12.00 1.05 -23.82
CA GLU A 98 -10.84 0.14 -23.88
C GLU A 98 -9.53 0.86 -23.53
N MET A 99 -9.45 2.15 -23.77
CA MET A 99 -8.34 2.99 -23.37
C MET A 99 -8.40 3.44 -21.90
N GLY A 100 -9.45 3.12 -21.16
CA GLY A 100 -9.53 3.31 -19.72
C GLY A 100 -10.19 4.60 -19.27
N ILE A 101 -11.02 5.23 -20.10
CA ILE A 101 -11.85 6.35 -19.63
C ILE A 101 -12.86 5.87 -18.60
N THR A 102 -13.26 6.78 -17.73
CA THR A 102 -14.25 6.50 -16.69
C THR A 102 -15.67 6.68 -17.22
N ASP A 103 -15.90 7.68 -18.05
CA ASP A 103 -17.22 8.01 -18.61
C ASP A 103 -17.11 8.79 -19.91
N TYR A 104 -18.23 9.00 -20.58
CA TYR A 104 -18.32 9.63 -21.89
C TYR A 104 -19.50 10.62 -21.95
N ILE A 105 -19.30 11.82 -22.48
CA ILE A 105 -20.34 12.85 -22.65
C ILE A 105 -20.46 13.20 -24.13
N THR A 106 -21.67 13.12 -24.68
CA THR A 106 -21.97 13.55 -26.05
C THR A 106 -22.39 15.00 -26.11
N ARG A 107 -22.09 15.67 -27.23
CA ARG A 107 -22.66 17.00 -27.57
C ARG A 107 -23.95 16.82 -28.35
N PRO A 108 -24.95 17.74 -28.19
CA PRO A 108 -24.92 18.95 -27.36
C PRO A 108 -24.99 18.67 -25.88
N PHE A 109 -24.35 19.54 -25.09
CA PHE A 109 -24.27 19.38 -23.63
C PHE A 109 -25.64 19.56 -22.96
N ASP A 110 -26.00 18.64 -22.09
CA ASP A 110 -27.04 18.80 -21.08
C ASP A 110 -26.41 19.10 -19.72
N SER A 111 -26.78 20.24 -19.12
CA SER A 111 -26.17 20.71 -17.87
C SER A 111 -26.40 19.76 -16.70
N VAL A 112 -27.54 19.06 -16.66
CA VAL A 112 -27.88 18.12 -15.61
C VAL A 112 -27.04 16.85 -15.76
N ILE A 113 -26.90 16.35 -16.99
CA ILE A 113 -26.10 15.15 -17.28
C ILE A 113 -24.63 15.42 -16.97
N VAL A 114 -24.06 16.54 -17.45
CA VAL A 114 -22.67 16.92 -17.18
C VAL A 114 -22.40 16.98 -15.68
N LYS A 115 -23.24 17.72 -14.92
CA LYS A 115 -23.12 17.81 -13.46
C LYS A 115 -23.14 16.44 -12.79
N LYS A 116 -24.08 15.59 -13.14
CA LYS A 116 -24.24 14.28 -12.50
C LYS A 116 -23.08 13.36 -12.81
N ARG A 117 -22.60 13.31 -14.05
CA ARG A 117 -21.44 12.47 -14.41
C ARG A 117 -20.18 12.93 -13.68
N VAL A 118 -19.91 14.23 -13.65
CA VAL A 118 -18.76 14.79 -12.92
C VAL A 118 -18.86 14.50 -11.42
N GLN A 119 -20.01 14.77 -10.80
CA GLN A 119 -20.23 14.50 -9.37
C GLN A 119 -20.08 13.02 -9.01
N ASN A 120 -20.64 12.12 -9.81
CA ASN A 120 -20.55 10.67 -9.59
C ASN A 120 -19.12 10.18 -9.71
N THR A 121 -18.41 10.63 -10.76
CA THR A 121 -17.00 10.26 -10.98
C THR A 121 -16.11 10.77 -9.86
N LEU A 122 -16.21 12.05 -9.50
CA LEU A 122 -15.44 12.62 -8.39
C LEU A 122 -15.76 11.96 -7.05
N GLY A 123 -17.04 11.66 -6.78
CA GLY A 123 -17.48 10.96 -5.58
C GLY A 123 -16.91 9.54 -5.48
N LEU A 124 -16.93 8.79 -6.58
CA LEU A 124 -16.38 7.43 -6.64
C LEU A 124 -14.89 7.42 -6.35
N TYR A 125 -14.12 8.26 -7.03
CA TYR A 125 -12.67 8.33 -6.86
C TYR A 125 -12.25 8.89 -5.50
N ALA A 126 -12.96 9.88 -4.97
CA ALA A 126 -12.73 10.38 -3.61
C ALA A 126 -12.95 9.28 -2.55
N ASN A 127 -14.01 8.48 -2.69
CA ASN A 127 -14.26 7.35 -1.80
C ASN A 127 -13.20 6.26 -1.94
N GLN A 128 -12.75 5.95 -3.15
CA GLN A 128 -11.69 4.99 -3.39
C GLN A 128 -10.36 5.44 -2.75
N LYS A 129 -9.94 6.69 -2.95
CA LYS A 129 -8.76 7.28 -2.27
C LYS A 129 -8.88 7.21 -0.76
N ARG A 130 -10.07 7.53 -0.22
CA ARG A 130 -10.32 7.44 1.22
C ARG A 130 -10.17 6.02 1.75
N LEU A 131 -10.72 5.03 1.04
CA LEU A 131 -10.59 3.62 1.44
C LEU A 131 -9.13 3.15 1.41
N ILE A 132 -8.37 3.52 0.38
CA ILE A 132 -6.94 3.19 0.30
C ILE A 132 -6.20 3.79 1.50
N ASN A 133 -6.43 5.07 1.83
CA ASN A 133 -5.78 5.70 2.97
C ASN A 133 -6.14 5.02 4.30
N VAL A 134 -7.42 4.65 4.51
CA VAL A 134 -7.84 3.91 5.71
C VAL A 134 -7.13 2.56 5.81
N VAL A 135 -6.97 1.85 4.69
CA VAL A 135 -6.24 0.56 4.67
C VAL A 135 -4.75 0.77 5.00
N VAL A 136 -4.12 1.80 4.41
CA VAL A 136 -2.71 2.14 4.69
C VAL A 136 -2.52 2.49 6.16
N ASP A 137 -3.40 3.33 6.72
CA ASP A 137 -3.35 3.71 8.15
C ASP A 137 -3.53 2.48 9.06
N GLN A 138 -4.48 1.59 8.74
CA GLN A 138 -4.69 0.35 9.51
C GLN A 138 -3.48 -0.60 9.44
N VAL A 139 -2.84 -0.71 8.29
CA VAL A 139 -1.61 -1.52 8.16
C VAL A 139 -0.51 -0.92 9.03
N TYR A 140 -0.33 0.40 8.97
CA TYR A 140 0.67 1.10 9.77
C TYR A 140 0.41 0.95 11.29
N GLU A 141 -0.83 1.17 11.74
CA GLU A 141 -1.21 0.95 13.16
C GLU A 141 -0.97 -0.48 13.61
N LYS A 142 -1.27 -1.46 12.77
CA LYS A 142 -1.03 -2.88 13.09
C LYS A 142 0.46 -3.18 13.25
N GLU A 143 1.31 -2.64 12.39
CA GLU A 143 2.76 -2.79 12.51
C GLU A 143 3.31 -2.13 13.77
N GLU A 144 2.86 -0.92 14.08
CA GLU A 144 3.25 -0.18 15.28
C GLU A 144 2.84 -0.94 16.56
N ASN A 145 1.59 -1.45 16.61
CA ASN A 145 1.11 -2.26 17.73
C ASN A 145 1.92 -3.56 17.88
N ASN A 146 2.29 -4.23 16.80
CA ASN A 146 3.16 -5.39 16.84
C ASN A 146 4.55 -5.05 17.42
N ASN A 147 5.13 -3.93 17.01
CA ASN A 147 6.41 -3.44 17.50
C ASN A 147 6.36 -3.11 19.00
N ILE A 148 5.28 -2.46 19.46
CA ILE A 148 5.05 -2.16 20.87
C ILE A 148 4.96 -3.46 21.68
N MET A 149 4.19 -4.45 21.22
CA MET A 149 4.05 -5.75 21.87
C MET A 149 5.41 -6.47 22.00
N ILE A 150 6.19 -6.50 20.93
CA ILE A 150 7.55 -7.07 20.94
C ILE A 150 8.43 -6.34 21.97
N ARG A 151 8.38 -5.01 22.01
CA ARG A 151 9.14 -4.21 22.99
C ARG A 151 8.72 -4.48 24.43
N ILE A 152 7.41 -4.62 24.70
CA ILE A 152 6.90 -4.97 26.04
C ILE A 152 7.40 -6.35 26.45
N LEU A 153 7.25 -7.37 25.59
CA LEU A 153 7.72 -8.71 25.84
C LEU A 153 9.25 -8.73 26.07
N SER A 154 9.99 -7.98 25.27
CA SER A 154 11.44 -7.82 25.39
C SER A 154 11.84 -7.19 26.72
N ASN A 155 11.13 -6.16 27.18
CA ASN A 155 11.39 -5.53 28.47
C ASN A 155 11.10 -6.46 29.63
N VAL A 156 10.03 -7.25 29.54
CA VAL A 156 9.70 -8.27 30.57
C VAL A 156 10.79 -9.34 30.64
N LEU A 157 11.30 -9.78 29.49
CA LEU A 157 12.41 -10.74 29.42
C LEU A 157 13.73 -10.11 29.87
N GLY A 158 14.04 -8.91 29.42
CA GLY A 158 15.27 -8.18 29.75
C GLY A 158 15.38 -7.82 31.23
N SER A 159 14.25 -7.60 31.94
CA SER A 159 14.24 -7.40 33.38
C SER A 159 14.73 -8.62 34.16
N ARG A 160 14.70 -9.81 33.56
CA ARG A 160 15.20 -11.06 34.15
C ARG A 160 16.60 -11.46 33.67
N ASN A 161 17.07 -10.97 32.52
CA ASN A 161 18.21 -11.54 31.79
C ASN A 161 19.24 -10.52 31.33
N SER A 162 19.24 -9.28 31.82
CA SER A 162 20.18 -8.20 31.41
C SER A 162 20.28 -7.92 29.90
N GLU A 163 19.43 -8.52 29.08
CA GLU A 163 19.36 -8.24 27.64
C GLU A 163 18.56 -6.95 27.39
N SER A 164 19.11 -6.06 26.59
CA SER A 164 18.44 -4.81 26.25
C SER A 164 17.40 -5.02 25.15
N SER A 165 16.31 -4.23 25.19
CA SER A 165 15.33 -4.18 24.11
C SER A 165 15.94 -3.80 22.75
N GLU A 166 17.08 -3.11 22.74
CA GLU A 166 17.86 -2.78 21.54
C GLU A 166 18.45 -4.03 20.89
N HIS A 167 18.89 -5.01 21.66
CA HIS A 167 19.42 -6.27 21.15
C HIS A 167 18.39 -7.01 20.30
N ILE A 168 17.15 -7.09 20.77
CA ILE A 168 16.05 -7.77 20.07
C ILE A 168 15.70 -7.03 18.77
N LEU A 169 15.71 -5.70 18.80
CA LEU A 169 15.48 -4.89 17.60
C LEU A 169 16.61 -5.11 16.56
N HIS A 170 17.86 -5.19 17.02
CA HIS A 170 18.99 -5.48 16.14
C HIS A 170 18.89 -6.87 15.50
N ILE A 171 18.54 -7.91 16.26
CA ILE A 171 18.34 -9.27 15.72
C ILE A 171 17.24 -9.26 14.67
N ARG A 172 16.11 -8.62 14.95
CA ARG A 172 15.00 -8.49 14.00
C ARG A 172 15.43 -7.85 12.70
N THR A 173 16.08 -6.69 12.79
CA THR A 173 16.55 -5.92 11.61
C THR A 173 17.57 -6.73 10.82
N ALA A 174 18.55 -7.34 11.51
CA ALA A 174 19.55 -8.16 10.84
C ALA A 174 18.93 -9.38 10.14
N THR A 175 18.00 -10.07 10.79
CA THR A 175 17.27 -11.21 10.20
C THR A 175 16.52 -10.79 8.95
N GLU A 176 15.79 -9.68 9.00
CA GLU A 176 15.06 -9.18 7.83
C GLU A 176 16.01 -8.84 6.66
N MET A 177 17.08 -8.12 6.94
CA MET A 177 18.08 -7.76 5.92
C MET A 177 18.72 -9.01 5.30
N MET A 178 19.06 -10.01 6.10
CA MET A 178 19.64 -11.28 5.63
C MET A 178 18.65 -12.04 4.75
N LEU A 179 17.38 -12.16 5.14
CA LEU A 179 16.35 -12.87 4.37
C LEU A 179 16.06 -12.15 3.05
N ARG A 180 15.93 -10.83 3.06
CA ARG A 180 15.76 -10.05 1.84
C ARG A 180 16.94 -10.15 0.88
N GLN A 181 18.16 -10.23 1.42
CA GLN A 181 19.35 -10.46 0.61
C GLN A 181 19.39 -11.89 0.06
N LEU A 182 19.01 -12.87 0.87
CA LEU A 182 18.96 -14.27 0.46
C LEU A 182 18.02 -14.47 -0.75
N VAL A 183 16.80 -13.93 -0.69
CA VAL A 183 15.83 -14.00 -1.81
C VAL A 183 16.36 -13.34 -3.08
N LYS A 184 17.20 -12.31 -2.98
CA LYS A 184 17.82 -11.66 -4.15
C LYS A 184 18.98 -12.47 -4.75
N THR A 185 19.61 -13.34 -3.97
CA THR A 185 20.83 -14.05 -4.37
C THR A 185 20.60 -15.49 -4.78
N THR A 186 19.47 -16.10 -4.37
CA THR A 186 19.16 -17.50 -4.67
C THR A 186 17.67 -17.78 -4.67
N ASP A 187 17.22 -18.57 -5.62
CA ASP A 187 15.83 -19.07 -5.70
C ASP A 187 15.60 -20.36 -4.90
N ALA A 188 16.63 -20.88 -4.19
CA ALA A 188 16.57 -22.17 -3.54
C ALA A 188 15.52 -22.27 -2.42
N TYR A 189 15.10 -21.16 -1.82
CA TYR A 189 14.24 -21.16 -0.63
C TYR A 189 12.80 -20.71 -0.88
N HIS A 190 12.46 -20.15 -2.03
CA HIS A 190 11.11 -19.69 -2.42
C HIS A 190 10.35 -18.93 -1.31
N LEU A 191 11.04 -18.07 -0.56
CA LEU A 191 10.44 -17.32 0.54
C LEU A 191 9.54 -16.20 -0.01
N THR A 192 8.31 -16.16 0.48
CA THR A 192 7.38 -15.04 0.23
C THR A 192 7.62 -13.89 1.19
N GLU A 193 7.10 -12.69 0.91
CA GLU A 193 7.11 -11.56 1.85
C GLU A 193 6.44 -11.93 3.20
N THR A 194 5.41 -12.78 3.17
CA THR A 194 4.77 -13.30 4.37
C THR A 194 5.72 -14.19 5.18
N ASP A 195 6.46 -15.07 4.51
CA ASP A 195 7.45 -15.94 5.20
C ASP A 195 8.56 -15.09 5.84
N ILE A 196 9.06 -14.07 5.15
CA ILE A 196 10.05 -13.13 5.67
C ILE A 196 9.50 -12.42 6.93
N ALA A 197 8.29 -11.89 6.87
CA ALA A 197 7.67 -11.21 8.01
C ALA A 197 7.49 -12.15 9.22
N ILE A 198 7.07 -13.39 9.00
CA ILE A 198 6.91 -14.42 10.05
C ILE A 198 8.26 -14.75 10.70
N ILE A 199 9.28 -15.03 9.89
CA ILE A 199 10.62 -15.40 10.40
C ILE A 199 11.24 -14.23 11.17
N THR A 200 11.11 -13.00 10.63
CA THR A 200 11.59 -11.77 11.27
C THR A 200 10.90 -11.55 12.63
N THR A 201 9.59 -11.78 12.71
CA THR A 201 8.85 -11.68 13.98
C THR A 201 9.28 -12.78 14.97
N ALA A 202 9.44 -14.00 14.49
CA ALA A 202 9.89 -15.13 15.30
C ALA A 202 11.31 -14.91 15.86
N SER A 203 12.21 -14.29 15.10
CA SER A 203 13.56 -13.98 15.56
C SER A 203 13.57 -13.05 16.78
N SER A 204 12.57 -12.17 16.91
CA SER A 204 12.40 -11.30 18.08
C SER A 204 11.99 -12.06 19.35
N LEU A 205 11.46 -13.27 19.20
CA LEU A 205 10.95 -14.11 20.27
C LEU A 205 11.84 -15.34 20.54
N HIS A 206 13.03 -15.41 19.93
CA HIS A 206 13.92 -16.58 20.02
C HIS A 206 14.23 -16.98 21.48
N ASP A 207 14.31 -16.03 22.37
CA ASP A 207 14.66 -16.19 23.79
C ASP A 207 13.47 -16.21 24.75
N ILE A 208 12.22 -16.21 24.25
CA ILE A 208 11.02 -16.15 25.11
C ILE A 208 10.96 -17.30 26.12
N GLY A 209 11.54 -18.46 25.79
CA GLY A 209 11.59 -19.62 26.66
C GLY A 209 12.48 -19.43 27.91
N LYS A 210 13.39 -18.46 27.92
CA LYS A 210 14.20 -18.10 29.08
C LYS A 210 13.35 -17.71 30.31
N ILE A 211 12.09 -17.34 30.11
CA ILE A 211 11.15 -17.02 31.18
C ILE A 211 10.93 -18.20 32.12
N ARG A 212 11.11 -19.44 31.67
CA ARG A 212 10.97 -20.67 32.47
C ARG A 212 12.31 -21.21 33.01
N ILE A 213 13.43 -20.61 32.65
CA ILE A 213 14.74 -21.01 33.17
C ILE A 213 14.89 -20.51 34.64
N PRO A 214 15.36 -21.34 35.59
CA PRO A 214 15.62 -20.91 36.94
C PRO A 214 16.58 -19.73 37.01
N GLU A 215 16.30 -18.78 37.91
CA GLU A 215 17.05 -17.53 38.01
C GLU A 215 18.53 -17.75 38.41
N GLU A 216 18.77 -18.76 39.21
CA GLU A 216 20.11 -19.14 39.65
C GLU A 216 20.99 -19.60 38.48
N ILE A 217 20.39 -20.19 37.42
CA ILE A 217 21.09 -20.60 36.21
C ILE A 217 21.17 -19.42 35.24
N LEU A 218 20.05 -18.69 35.08
CA LEU A 218 19.93 -17.61 34.09
C LEU A 218 20.91 -16.47 34.40
N ASN A 219 21.04 -16.09 35.70
CA ASN A 219 21.86 -14.97 36.16
C ASN A 219 23.13 -15.42 36.87
N LYS A 220 23.57 -16.66 36.67
CA LYS A 220 24.78 -17.19 37.32
C LYS A 220 26.01 -16.39 36.89
N PRO A 221 26.76 -15.82 37.82
CA PRO A 221 28.02 -15.18 37.51
C PRO A 221 29.09 -16.23 37.14
N GLY A 222 29.56 -16.19 35.89
CA GLY A 222 30.58 -17.07 35.37
C GLY A 222 30.07 -18.20 34.47
N ARG A 223 30.85 -19.26 34.31
CA ARG A 223 30.50 -20.38 33.43
C ARG A 223 29.46 -21.30 34.08
N LEU A 224 28.49 -21.74 33.27
CA LEU A 224 27.54 -22.77 33.65
C LEU A 224 28.25 -24.14 33.72
N ALA A 225 27.90 -24.97 34.70
CA ALA A 225 28.26 -26.38 34.69
C ALA A 225 27.51 -27.11 33.56
N ASP A 226 28.00 -28.30 33.17
CA ASP A 226 27.42 -29.04 32.04
C ASP A 226 25.91 -29.34 32.22
N GLU A 227 25.48 -29.66 33.45
CA GLU A 227 24.06 -29.90 33.75
C GLU A 227 23.22 -28.61 33.69
N GLU A 228 23.76 -27.49 34.17
CA GLU A 228 23.12 -26.18 34.11
C GLU A 228 23.02 -25.70 32.66
N PHE A 229 24.03 -25.98 31.85
CA PHE A 229 24.02 -25.67 30.42
C PHE A 229 22.97 -26.48 29.64
N LYS A 230 22.75 -27.75 30.01
CA LYS A 230 21.65 -28.55 29.47
C LYS A 230 20.30 -27.93 29.78
N ILE A 231 20.09 -27.46 31.02
CA ILE A 231 18.87 -26.76 31.42
C ILE A 231 18.74 -25.44 30.61
N MET A 232 19.81 -24.67 30.49
CA MET A 232 19.80 -23.44 29.70
C MET A 232 19.36 -23.70 28.26
N LYS A 233 19.84 -24.75 27.59
CA LYS A 233 19.47 -25.11 26.22
C LYS A 233 17.97 -25.41 26.02
N THR A 234 17.26 -25.81 27.07
CA THR A 234 15.83 -26.10 26.97
C THR A 234 14.98 -24.86 26.67
N HIS A 235 15.54 -23.63 26.80
CA HIS A 235 14.79 -22.42 26.50
C HIS A 235 14.25 -22.41 25.07
N SER A 236 14.99 -22.97 24.10
CA SER A 236 14.56 -23.01 22.70
C SER A 236 13.31 -23.89 22.49
N GLU A 237 13.29 -25.07 23.14
CA GLU A 237 12.14 -25.98 23.11
C GLU A 237 10.93 -25.38 23.85
N ILE A 238 11.19 -24.79 25.03
CA ILE A 238 10.17 -24.10 25.82
C ILE A 238 9.56 -22.94 25.00
N GLY A 239 10.39 -22.11 24.38
CA GLY A 239 9.94 -21.00 23.54
C GLY A 239 9.11 -21.48 22.37
N ALA A 240 9.55 -22.53 21.68
CA ALA A 240 8.79 -23.14 20.58
C ALA A 240 7.43 -23.68 21.03
N SER A 241 7.35 -24.31 22.22
CA SER A 241 6.10 -24.78 22.82
C SER A 241 5.16 -23.61 23.13
N MET A 242 5.67 -22.55 23.76
CA MET A 242 4.88 -21.37 24.09
C MET A 242 4.27 -20.71 22.84
N ILE A 243 5.04 -20.57 21.76
CA ILE A 243 4.57 -20.00 20.51
C ILE A 243 3.54 -20.93 19.85
N ARG A 244 3.73 -22.24 19.89
CA ARG A 244 2.81 -23.23 19.35
C ARG A 244 1.47 -23.21 20.05
N ASP A 245 1.46 -23.12 21.38
CA ASP A 245 0.26 -23.07 22.21
C ASP A 245 -0.55 -21.77 21.93
N MET A 246 0.12 -20.66 21.66
CA MET A 246 -0.53 -19.42 21.23
C MET A 246 -1.19 -19.55 19.85
N HIS A 247 -0.64 -20.34 18.93
CA HIS A 247 -1.21 -20.61 17.60
C HIS A 247 -2.50 -21.44 17.65
N PHE A 248 -2.73 -22.23 18.68
CA PHE A 248 -3.97 -22.99 18.85
C PHE A 248 -5.19 -22.07 19.03
N PHE A 249 -5.00 -20.86 19.54
CA PHE A 249 -6.05 -19.83 19.67
C PHE A 249 -6.25 -18.97 18.40
N ALA A 250 -5.28 -18.92 17.51
CA ALA A 250 -5.38 -18.22 16.24
C ALA A 250 -5.63 -19.22 15.11
N LYS A 251 -6.89 -19.59 14.88
CA LYS A 251 -7.30 -20.41 13.73
C LYS A 251 -6.93 -19.72 12.42
N SER A 252 -5.73 -19.94 11.94
CA SER A 252 -5.40 -19.84 10.52
C SER A 252 -4.30 -20.84 10.18
N SER A 253 -4.67 -21.80 9.40
CA SER A 253 -4.12 -23.14 9.27
C SER A 253 -2.90 -23.30 8.36
N THR A 254 -2.10 -22.29 8.06
CA THR A 254 -1.03 -22.42 7.06
C THR A 254 0.38 -22.05 7.53
N GLY A 255 0.55 -21.29 8.60
CA GLY A 255 1.88 -20.82 9.06
C GLY A 255 2.59 -21.75 10.07
N ALA A 256 1.85 -22.47 10.90
CA ALA A 256 2.40 -23.23 12.02
C ALA A 256 3.22 -24.46 11.62
N TYR A 257 2.93 -25.07 10.47
CA TYR A 257 3.67 -26.26 9.99
C TYR A 257 5.09 -25.95 9.50
N ARG A 258 5.39 -24.71 9.10
CA ARG A 258 6.72 -24.34 8.58
C ARG A 258 7.72 -23.95 9.67
N MET A 259 7.27 -23.38 10.80
CA MET A 259 8.18 -23.02 11.89
C MET A 259 8.79 -24.24 12.60
N GLY A 260 8.06 -25.36 12.72
CA GLY A 260 8.56 -26.58 13.34
C GLY A 260 9.70 -27.24 12.59
N ASN A 261 9.81 -27.05 11.29
CA ASN A 261 10.82 -27.69 10.45
C ASN A 261 12.12 -26.87 10.32
N LEU A 262 12.13 -25.59 10.65
CA LEU A 262 13.32 -24.74 10.61
C LEU A 262 14.22 -24.89 11.85
N GLN A 263 13.70 -25.40 12.96
CA GLN A 263 14.47 -25.64 14.18
C GLN A 263 15.20 -26.99 14.24
N MET A 264 15.00 -27.89 13.27
CA MET A 264 15.69 -29.20 13.23
C MET A 264 17.00 -29.16 12.43
N ALA A 265 17.45 -28.03 11.93
CA ALA A 265 18.65 -27.87 11.11
C ALA A 265 19.77 -27.05 11.78
N SER A 266 19.79 -26.98 13.12
CA SER A 266 20.89 -26.34 13.87
C SER A 266 21.52 -27.30 14.89
#